data_0babdc73081471a8a473a261b629310c
#
_entry.id   0babdc73081471a8a473a261b629310c
#
_cell.length_a   1.000
_cell.length_b   1.000
_cell.length_c   1.000
_cell.angle_alpha   90.00
_cell.angle_beta   90.00
_cell.angle_gamma   90.00
#
_symmetry.space_group_name_H-M   'P 1'
#
loop_
_entity.id
_entity.type
_entity.pdbx_description
1 polymer ?
#
loop_
_entity_poly.entity_id
_entity_poly.type
_entity_poly.pdbx_seq_one_letter_code
_entity_poly.pdbx_strand_id
1 'polypeptide(L)'
;QRLCGICPVSHHLAAAKAVDQLVGALEIPPTAEKIRRLMHYGQTLQSHAVHFFHLASPDFLFDFDDTVAHRNVVGVMADHPDIARQGVKLRKYGQEVIRLTAGKRVHGTGAIPGGVNKSLSLQERNFLLPDLDLMAQWGRNILKLLKIAYEANPGYFTYFATIRTN
;
A
#
# COMPACT_ATOMS: atom_id res chain seq x y z
N GLN A 1 5.58 6.25 19.11
CA GLN A 1 5.51 7.67 18.69
C GLN A 1 6.54 8.06 17.61
N ARG A 2 7.58 7.23 17.39
CA ARG A 2 8.63 7.49 16.40
C ARG A 2 8.64 6.47 15.26
N LEU A 3 7.59 5.67 15.12
CA LEU A 3 7.43 4.71 14.04
C LEU A 3 6.79 5.37 12.82
N CYS A 4 7.10 4.82 11.64
CA CYS A 4 6.54 5.27 10.37
C CYS A 4 5.00 5.28 10.40
N GLY A 5 4.38 6.31 9.83
CA GLY A 5 2.92 6.40 9.67
C GLY A 5 2.40 5.78 8.37
N ILE A 6 3.30 5.42 7.42
CA ILE A 6 2.94 4.80 6.15
C ILE A 6 3.00 3.27 6.25
N CYS A 7 4.01 2.72 6.96
CA CYS A 7 4.24 1.28 7.08
C CYS A 7 4.14 0.73 8.52
N PRO A 8 3.25 1.23 9.39
CA PRO A 8 3.19 0.82 10.79
C PRO A 8 2.83 -0.66 10.97
N VAL A 9 2.10 -1.25 10.04
CA VAL A 9 1.75 -2.69 10.07
C VAL A 9 2.99 -3.56 9.93
N SER A 10 3.96 -3.19 9.09
CA SER A 10 5.21 -3.95 8.95
C SER A 10 6.00 -3.94 10.27
N HIS A 11 6.13 -2.79 10.93
CA HIS A 11 6.76 -2.69 12.25
C HIS A 11 6.03 -3.53 13.29
N HIS A 12 4.69 -3.43 13.30
CA HIS A 12 3.85 -4.16 14.25
C HIS A 12 3.96 -5.68 14.07
N LEU A 13 3.88 -6.17 12.84
CA LEU A 13 4.01 -7.60 12.54
C LEU A 13 5.41 -8.14 12.82
N ALA A 14 6.45 -7.36 12.52
CA ALA A 14 7.83 -7.73 12.86
C ALA A 14 8.01 -7.87 14.38
N ALA A 15 7.50 -6.91 15.14
CA ALA A 15 7.53 -6.96 16.61
C ALA A 15 6.71 -8.15 17.14
N ALA A 16 5.49 -8.39 16.62
CA ALA A 16 4.68 -9.53 17.02
C ALA A 16 5.39 -10.86 16.77
N LYS A 17 6.02 -11.03 15.58
CA LYS A 17 6.79 -12.24 15.25
C LYS A 17 8.03 -12.43 16.15
N ALA A 18 8.71 -11.35 16.49
CA ALA A 18 9.84 -11.41 17.42
C ALA A 18 9.38 -11.87 18.81
N VAL A 19 8.25 -11.37 19.29
CA VAL A 19 7.68 -11.79 20.59
C VAL A 19 7.14 -13.22 20.51
N ASP A 20 6.54 -13.65 19.39
CA ASP A 20 6.14 -15.05 19.19
C ASP A 20 7.34 -15.99 19.43
N GLN A 21 8.53 -15.65 18.91
CA GLN A 21 9.77 -16.43 19.14
C GLN A 21 10.17 -16.43 20.62
N LEU A 22 10.12 -15.26 21.28
CA LEU A 22 10.51 -15.13 22.70
C LEU A 22 9.64 -15.96 23.64
N VAL A 23 8.33 -16.05 23.36
CA VAL A 23 7.39 -16.80 24.22
C VAL A 23 7.18 -18.25 23.74
N GLY A 24 7.91 -18.69 22.71
CA GLY A 24 7.80 -20.04 22.19
C GLY A 24 6.53 -20.32 21.38
N ALA A 25 5.79 -19.32 20.97
CA ALA A 25 4.60 -19.43 20.10
C ALA A 25 5.02 -19.53 18.63
N LEU A 26 5.76 -20.58 18.25
CA LEU A 26 6.34 -20.77 16.92
C LEU A 26 5.27 -21.06 15.86
N GLU A 27 4.16 -21.67 16.27
CA GLU A 27 3.01 -21.94 15.44
C GLU A 27 1.81 -21.16 15.95
N ILE A 28 1.23 -20.31 15.10
CA ILE A 28 0.02 -19.55 15.39
C ILE A 28 -1.18 -20.20 14.68
N PRO A 29 -2.41 -20.01 15.18
CA PRO A 29 -3.60 -20.57 14.53
C PRO A 29 -3.68 -20.16 13.05
N PRO A 30 -4.09 -21.06 12.13
CA PRO A 30 -4.14 -20.76 10.69
C PRO A 30 -4.99 -19.53 10.33
N THR A 31 -6.07 -19.27 11.08
CA THR A 31 -6.88 -18.06 10.90
C THR A 31 -6.10 -16.79 11.28
N ALA A 32 -5.34 -16.84 12.36
CA ALA A 32 -4.51 -15.71 12.78
C ALA A 32 -3.43 -15.38 11.74
N GLU A 33 -2.79 -16.41 11.17
CA GLU A 33 -1.81 -16.22 10.09
C GLU A 33 -2.46 -15.56 8.85
N LYS A 34 -3.64 -16.00 8.44
CA LYS A 34 -4.38 -15.39 7.32
C LYS A 34 -4.75 -13.93 7.60
N ILE A 35 -5.18 -13.61 8.83
CA ILE A 35 -5.52 -12.23 9.22
C ILE A 35 -4.26 -11.36 9.25
N ARG A 36 -3.13 -11.84 9.78
CA ARG A 36 -1.86 -11.11 9.74
C ARG A 36 -1.41 -10.84 8.30
N ARG A 37 -1.54 -11.80 7.39
CA ARG A 37 -1.25 -11.62 5.95
C ARG A 37 -2.19 -10.60 5.31
N LEU A 38 -3.49 -10.68 5.58
CA LEU A 38 -4.46 -9.73 5.06
C LEU A 38 -4.14 -8.30 5.53
N MET A 39 -3.80 -8.13 6.80
CA MET A 39 -3.37 -6.86 7.37
C MET A 39 -2.13 -6.32 6.62
N HIS A 40 -1.14 -7.17 6.35
CA HIS A 40 0.05 -6.81 5.62
C HIS A 40 -0.23 -6.44 4.15
N TYR A 41 -1.09 -7.20 3.47
CA TYR A 41 -1.49 -6.88 2.09
C TYR A 41 -2.26 -5.55 2.03
N GLY A 42 -3.12 -5.27 3.01
CA GLY A 42 -3.78 -3.97 3.13
C GLY A 42 -2.79 -2.83 3.25
N GLN A 43 -1.74 -3.01 4.07
CA GLN A 43 -0.66 -2.02 4.18
C GLN A 43 0.13 -1.88 2.88
N THR A 44 0.50 -2.98 2.24
CA THR A 44 1.23 -2.95 0.97
C THR A 44 0.44 -2.17 -0.09
N LEU A 45 -0.85 -2.45 -0.23
CA LEU A 45 -1.72 -1.75 -1.16
C LEU A 45 -1.78 -0.24 -0.86
N GLN A 46 -2.05 0.15 0.39
CA GLN A 46 -2.15 1.57 0.75
C GLN A 46 -0.81 2.30 0.58
N SER A 47 0.30 1.64 0.91
CA SER A 47 1.64 2.20 0.78
C SER A 47 2.03 2.41 -0.69
N HIS A 48 1.81 1.41 -1.54
CA HIS A 48 2.06 1.51 -2.98
C HIS A 48 1.15 2.56 -3.64
N ALA A 49 -0.11 2.66 -3.22
CA ALA A 49 -1.00 3.70 -3.71
C ALA A 49 -0.49 5.10 -3.34
N VAL A 50 -0.05 5.33 -2.10
CA VAL A 50 0.56 6.61 -1.72
C VAL A 50 1.81 6.89 -2.54
N HIS A 51 2.70 5.93 -2.64
CA HIS A 51 3.95 6.12 -3.36
C HIS A 51 3.70 6.45 -4.84
N PHE A 52 2.95 5.59 -5.54
CA PHE A 52 2.74 5.77 -6.96
C PHE A 52 1.93 7.02 -7.28
N PHE A 53 0.74 7.18 -6.67
CA PHE A 53 -0.21 8.22 -7.08
C PHE A 53 0.09 9.61 -6.51
N HIS A 54 0.87 9.72 -5.44
CA HIS A 54 1.10 11.01 -4.78
C HIS A 54 2.58 11.42 -4.81
N LEU A 55 3.51 10.47 -4.79
CA LEU A 55 4.94 10.78 -4.73
C LEU A 55 5.62 10.64 -6.09
N ALA A 56 5.34 9.56 -6.83
CA ALA A 56 6.02 9.26 -8.08
C ALA A 56 5.24 9.69 -9.34
N SER A 57 3.91 9.80 -9.28
CA SER A 57 3.10 10.12 -10.46
C SER A 57 3.45 11.43 -11.15
N PRO A 58 3.83 12.52 -10.45
CA PRO A 58 4.25 13.73 -11.15
C PRO A 58 5.44 13.50 -12.08
N ASP A 59 6.41 12.69 -11.66
CA ASP A 59 7.60 12.40 -12.46
C ASP A 59 7.31 11.47 -13.65
N PHE A 60 6.26 10.64 -13.57
CA PHE A 60 5.85 9.75 -14.67
C PHE A 60 4.88 10.38 -15.66
N LEU A 61 4.08 11.35 -15.21
CA LEU A 61 3.01 11.96 -16.02
C LEU A 61 3.42 13.28 -16.64
N PHE A 62 4.39 13.96 -16.04
CA PHE A 62 5.00 15.19 -16.55
C PHE A 62 6.47 14.95 -16.84
N ASP A 63 7.00 15.59 -17.85
CA ASP A 63 8.42 15.50 -18.16
C ASP A 63 9.30 16.11 -17.06
N PHE A 64 10.56 15.66 -16.97
CA PHE A 64 11.54 16.20 -16.01
C PHE A 64 11.78 17.69 -16.17
N ASP A 65 11.63 18.20 -17.37
CA ASP A 65 11.83 19.61 -17.71
C ASP A 65 10.60 20.46 -17.43
N ASP A 66 9.49 19.84 -16.99
CA ASP A 66 8.29 20.58 -16.60
C ASP A 66 8.54 21.42 -15.33
N THR A 67 7.81 22.52 -15.22
CA THR A 67 8.00 23.48 -14.13
C THR A 67 7.65 22.87 -12.77
N VAL A 68 8.38 23.26 -11.72
CA VAL A 68 8.10 22.81 -10.34
C VAL A 68 6.67 23.17 -9.90
N ALA A 69 6.14 24.28 -10.43
CA ALA A 69 4.76 24.70 -10.15
C ALA A 69 3.71 23.72 -10.69
N HIS A 70 4.03 23.00 -11.76
CA HIS A 70 3.13 22.05 -12.41
C HIS A 70 3.46 20.58 -12.06
N ARG A 71 4.74 20.21 -12.01
CA ARG A 71 5.23 18.85 -11.69
C ARG A 71 5.08 18.53 -10.19
N ASN A 72 3.83 18.43 -9.75
CA ASN A 72 3.47 18.08 -8.38
C ASN A 72 2.09 17.43 -8.32
N VAL A 73 1.66 16.99 -7.14
CA VAL A 73 0.38 16.31 -6.95
C VAL A 73 -0.84 17.18 -7.32
N VAL A 74 -0.71 18.49 -7.24
CA VAL A 74 -1.79 19.41 -7.61
C VAL A 74 -1.96 19.43 -9.12
N GLY A 75 -0.86 19.47 -9.89
CA GLY A 75 -0.89 19.31 -11.34
C GLY A 75 -1.49 17.98 -11.76
N VAL A 76 -1.11 16.87 -11.08
CA VAL A 76 -1.73 15.56 -11.36
C VAL A 76 -3.24 15.57 -11.10
N MET A 77 -3.70 16.24 -10.06
CA MET A 77 -5.16 16.36 -9.80
C MET A 77 -5.88 17.20 -10.86
N ALA A 78 -5.22 18.22 -11.40
CA ALA A 78 -5.78 19.08 -12.43
C ALA A 78 -5.85 18.37 -13.78
N ASP A 79 -4.77 17.75 -14.24
CA ASP A 79 -4.64 17.20 -15.59
C ASP A 79 -5.06 15.73 -15.69
N HIS A 80 -4.94 14.99 -14.59
CA HIS A 80 -5.26 13.56 -14.50
C HIS A 80 -6.19 13.22 -13.32
N PRO A 81 -7.37 13.86 -13.23
CA PRO A 81 -8.27 13.73 -12.07
C PRO A 81 -8.72 12.30 -11.80
N ASP A 82 -8.85 11.47 -12.83
CA ASP A 82 -9.26 10.08 -12.66
C ASP A 82 -8.16 9.22 -12.05
N ILE A 83 -6.90 9.44 -12.45
CA ILE A 83 -5.73 8.78 -11.85
C ILE A 83 -5.61 9.18 -10.38
N ALA A 84 -5.69 10.47 -10.07
CA ALA A 84 -5.64 10.98 -8.71
C ALA A 84 -6.76 10.37 -7.83
N ARG A 85 -8.00 10.31 -8.35
CA ARG A 85 -9.15 9.71 -7.65
C ARG A 85 -8.96 8.21 -7.39
N GLN A 86 -8.43 7.47 -8.36
CA GLN A 86 -8.12 6.05 -8.19
C GLN A 86 -7.08 5.84 -7.08
N GLY A 87 -6.03 6.66 -7.05
CA GLY A 87 -5.01 6.62 -6.01
C GLY A 87 -5.58 6.80 -4.60
N VAL A 88 -6.44 7.81 -4.42
CA VAL A 88 -7.12 8.07 -3.13
C VAL A 88 -7.98 6.88 -2.72
N LYS A 89 -8.75 6.30 -3.64
CA LYS A 89 -9.63 5.17 -3.35
C LYS A 89 -8.86 3.90 -3.05
N LEU A 90 -7.79 3.58 -3.80
CA LEU A 90 -6.91 2.44 -3.52
C LEU A 90 -6.25 2.55 -2.14
N ARG A 91 -5.74 3.73 -1.81
CA ARG A 91 -5.21 4.00 -0.47
C ARG A 91 -6.26 3.80 0.62
N LYS A 92 -7.45 4.39 0.44
CA LYS A 92 -8.56 4.25 1.38
C LYS A 92 -8.95 2.79 1.58
N TYR A 93 -9.04 2.01 0.50
CA TYR A 93 -9.37 0.59 0.57
C TYR A 93 -8.34 -0.19 1.40
N GLY A 94 -7.04 -0.01 1.14
CA GLY A 94 -5.98 -0.63 1.94
C GLY A 94 -6.06 -0.23 3.42
N GLN A 95 -6.37 1.04 3.72
CA GLN A 95 -6.57 1.50 5.09
C GLN A 95 -7.81 0.90 5.77
N GLU A 96 -8.89 0.62 5.03
CA GLU A 96 -10.05 -0.09 5.58
C GLU A 96 -9.72 -1.54 5.90
N VAL A 97 -8.95 -2.23 5.05
CA VAL A 97 -8.43 -3.57 5.37
C VAL A 97 -7.63 -3.56 6.68
N ILE A 98 -6.72 -2.60 6.84
CA ILE A 98 -5.94 -2.44 8.07
C ILE A 98 -6.86 -2.16 9.28
N ARG A 99 -7.82 -1.26 9.15
CA ARG A 99 -8.74 -0.90 10.22
C ARG A 99 -9.54 -2.12 10.70
N LEU A 100 -10.05 -2.93 9.78
CA LEU A 100 -10.85 -4.10 10.10
C LEU A 100 -10.03 -5.24 10.71
N THR A 101 -8.75 -5.34 10.39
CA THR A 101 -7.85 -6.38 10.90
C THR A 101 -7.02 -5.94 12.12
N ALA A 102 -6.74 -4.65 12.26
CA ALA A 102 -5.89 -4.11 13.32
C ALA A 102 -6.59 -3.10 14.25
N GLY A 103 -7.86 -2.79 14.01
CA GLY A 103 -8.68 -1.88 14.83
C GLY A 103 -8.51 -0.40 14.50
N LYS A 104 -7.41 0.01 13.88
CA LYS A 104 -7.12 1.40 13.47
C LYS A 104 -6.49 1.42 12.09
N ARG A 105 -6.67 2.52 11.34
CA ARG A 105 -6.03 2.72 10.03
C ARG A 105 -4.52 2.92 10.12
N VAL A 106 -4.06 3.53 11.22
CA VAL A 106 -2.65 3.82 11.49
C VAL A 106 -2.33 3.36 12.91
N HIS A 107 -1.19 2.71 13.09
CA HIS A 107 -0.73 2.18 14.38
C HIS A 107 -1.76 1.28 15.09
N GLY A 108 -2.39 0.39 14.34
CA GLY A 108 -3.26 -0.65 14.88
C GLY A 108 -2.48 -1.71 15.67
N THR A 109 -3.18 -2.46 16.50
CA THR A 109 -2.60 -3.45 17.42
C THR A 109 -3.21 -4.84 17.22
N GLY A 110 -3.51 -5.22 15.98
CA GLY A 110 -4.24 -6.45 15.66
C GLY A 110 -3.47 -7.74 15.91
N ALA A 111 -2.15 -7.76 15.74
CA ALA A 111 -1.33 -8.91 16.05
C ALA A 111 -0.89 -8.87 17.52
N ILE A 112 -1.03 -9.99 18.20
CA ILE A 112 -0.58 -10.18 19.59
C ILE A 112 0.26 -11.46 19.66
N PRO A 113 1.06 -11.67 20.71
CA PRO A 113 1.83 -12.90 20.87
C PRO A 113 0.94 -14.16 20.73
N GLY A 114 1.33 -15.05 19.86
CA GLY A 114 0.58 -16.28 19.58
C GLY A 114 -0.63 -16.14 18.66
N GLY A 115 -0.93 -14.93 18.11
CA GLY A 115 -2.09 -14.81 17.24
C GLY A 115 -2.51 -13.39 16.87
N VAL A 116 -3.82 -13.16 16.93
CA VAL A 116 -4.48 -11.87 16.70
C VAL A 116 -5.50 -11.61 17.80
N ASN A 117 -5.70 -10.34 18.15
CA ASN A 117 -6.65 -9.96 19.19
C ASN A 117 -8.10 -9.83 18.69
N LYS A 118 -8.32 -9.96 17.39
CA LYS A 118 -9.65 -9.81 16.76
C LYS A 118 -9.74 -10.71 15.54
N SER A 119 -10.86 -11.41 15.40
CA SER A 119 -11.25 -12.09 14.16
C SER A 119 -11.96 -11.13 13.20
N LEU A 120 -11.93 -11.44 11.92
CA LEU A 120 -12.73 -10.74 10.91
C LEU A 120 -14.13 -11.33 10.86
N SER A 121 -15.16 -10.53 11.10
CA SER A 121 -16.56 -10.96 10.99
C SER A 121 -17.00 -11.09 9.53
N LEU A 122 -18.09 -11.85 9.30
CA LEU A 122 -18.70 -11.94 7.97
C LEU A 122 -19.20 -10.59 7.46
N GLN A 123 -19.69 -9.73 8.35
CA GLN A 123 -20.11 -8.38 7.99
C GLN A 123 -18.92 -7.53 7.50
N GLU A 124 -17.80 -7.57 8.21
CA GLU A 124 -16.58 -6.86 7.83
C GLU A 124 -15.99 -7.39 6.51
N ARG A 125 -16.00 -8.70 6.32
CA ARG A 125 -15.63 -9.32 5.05
C ARG A 125 -16.53 -8.83 3.90
N ASN A 126 -17.82 -8.86 4.09
CA ASN A 126 -18.79 -8.44 3.08
C ASN A 126 -18.74 -6.94 2.78
N PHE A 127 -18.26 -6.14 3.71
CA PHE A 127 -17.96 -4.71 3.48
C PHE A 127 -16.79 -4.51 2.50
N LEU A 128 -15.79 -5.38 2.51
CA LEU A 128 -14.60 -5.25 1.64
C LEU A 128 -14.82 -5.84 0.23
N LEU A 129 -15.58 -6.93 0.13
CA LEU A 129 -15.67 -7.70 -1.12
C LEU A 129 -16.19 -6.93 -2.34
N PRO A 130 -17.21 -6.05 -2.23
CA PRO A 130 -17.79 -5.38 -3.40
C PRO A 130 -16.78 -4.55 -4.22
N ASP A 131 -15.78 -3.98 -3.56
CA ASP A 131 -14.80 -3.12 -4.21
C ASP A 131 -13.54 -3.87 -4.68
N LEU A 132 -13.39 -5.15 -4.33
CA LEU A 132 -12.15 -5.90 -4.55
C LEU A 132 -11.76 -5.99 -6.02
N ASP A 133 -12.70 -6.36 -6.89
CA ASP A 133 -12.43 -6.52 -8.33
C ASP A 133 -12.09 -5.19 -8.99
N LEU A 134 -12.77 -4.12 -8.60
CA LEU A 134 -12.49 -2.77 -9.07
C LEU A 134 -11.09 -2.32 -8.66
N MET A 135 -10.70 -2.56 -7.39
CA MET A 135 -9.36 -2.23 -6.90
C MET A 135 -8.28 -3.04 -7.65
N ALA A 136 -8.52 -4.32 -7.89
CA ALA A 136 -7.62 -5.16 -8.66
C ALA A 136 -7.49 -4.71 -10.12
N GLN A 137 -8.59 -4.27 -10.73
CA GLN A 137 -8.58 -3.72 -12.10
C GLN A 137 -7.76 -2.43 -12.17
N TRP A 138 -7.94 -1.51 -11.22
CA TRP A 138 -7.14 -0.28 -11.17
C TRP A 138 -5.66 -0.57 -10.97
N GLY A 139 -5.29 -1.53 -10.12
CA GLY A 139 -3.91 -1.97 -9.99
C GLY A 139 -3.32 -2.45 -11.32
N ARG A 140 -4.06 -3.27 -12.08
CA ARG A 140 -3.62 -3.70 -13.42
C ARG A 140 -3.49 -2.55 -14.42
N ASN A 141 -4.39 -1.57 -14.36
CA ASN A 141 -4.35 -0.40 -15.25
C ASN A 141 -3.12 0.46 -14.99
N ILE A 142 -2.73 0.61 -13.73
CA ILE A 142 -1.50 1.32 -13.35
C ILE A 142 -0.24 0.64 -13.89
N LEU A 143 -0.18 -0.68 -13.84
CA LEU A 143 0.94 -1.42 -14.43
C LEU A 143 1.02 -1.21 -15.95
N LYS A 144 -0.12 -1.14 -16.64
CA LYS A 144 -0.17 -0.81 -18.07
C LYS A 144 0.30 0.62 -18.34
N LEU A 145 -0.16 1.58 -17.55
CA LEU A 145 0.27 2.98 -17.66
C LEU A 145 1.78 3.12 -17.46
N LEU A 146 2.33 2.47 -16.43
CA LEU A 146 3.76 2.48 -16.17
C LEU A 146 4.57 1.89 -17.32
N LYS A 147 4.07 0.80 -17.93
CA LYS A 147 4.70 0.19 -19.09
C LYS A 147 4.70 1.12 -20.31
N ILE A 148 3.58 1.79 -20.58
CA ILE A 148 3.47 2.79 -21.64
C ILE A 148 4.45 3.95 -21.42
N ALA A 149 4.52 4.49 -20.20
CA ALA A 149 5.45 5.55 -19.85
C ALA A 149 6.92 5.12 -20.02
N TYR A 150 7.23 3.87 -19.66
CA TYR A 150 8.56 3.29 -19.88
C TYR A 150 8.91 3.17 -21.37
N GLU A 151 8.00 2.67 -22.19
CA GLU A 151 8.21 2.50 -23.63
C GLU A 151 8.30 3.85 -24.37
N ALA A 152 7.58 4.86 -23.89
CA ALA A 152 7.61 6.21 -24.46
C ALA A 152 8.93 6.96 -24.18
N ASN A 153 9.56 6.71 -23.06
CA ASN A 153 10.78 7.40 -22.65
C ASN A 153 11.84 6.45 -22.04
N PRO A 154 12.46 5.57 -22.85
CA PRO A 154 13.41 4.59 -22.35
C PRO A 154 14.68 5.22 -21.75
N GLY A 155 15.09 6.42 -22.19
CA GLY A 155 16.23 7.14 -21.63
C GLY A 155 16.07 7.47 -20.15
N TYR A 156 14.87 7.72 -19.73
CA TYR A 156 14.49 8.00 -18.34
C TYR A 156 14.84 6.83 -17.40
N PHE A 157 14.52 5.62 -17.81
CA PHE A 157 14.74 4.43 -17.02
C PHE A 157 16.18 3.89 -17.14
N THR A 158 16.88 4.20 -18.23
CA THR A 158 18.29 3.86 -18.40
C THR A 158 19.14 4.52 -17.32
N TYR A 159 18.80 5.74 -16.91
CA TYR A 159 19.48 6.42 -15.81
C TYR A 159 19.41 5.63 -14.50
N PHE A 160 18.24 5.09 -14.15
CA PHE A 160 18.09 4.26 -12.96
C PHE A 160 18.79 2.90 -13.08
N ALA A 161 18.85 2.32 -14.28
CA ALA A 161 19.55 1.06 -14.52
C ALA A 161 21.07 1.18 -14.36
N THR A 162 21.62 2.40 -14.43
CA THR A 162 23.06 2.66 -14.21
C THR A 162 23.44 2.85 -12.75
N ILE A 163 22.45 3.07 -11.86
CA ILE A 163 22.69 3.22 -10.42
C ILE A 163 23.00 1.82 -9.86
N ARG A 164 24.28 1.57 -9.60
CA ARG A 164 24.71 0.36 -8.90
C ARG A 164 24.67 0.62 -7.40
N THR A 165 23.79 -0.06 -6.70
CA THR A 165 23.89 -0.18 -5.24
C THR A 165 24.87 -1.30 -4.93
N ASN A 166 25.99 -0.92 -4.33
CA ASN A 166 26.94 -1.90 -3.77
C ASN A 166 26.38 -2.46 -2.46
#